data_9b447455a361082436c85162ba2ae23e
#
_entry.id   9b447455a361082436c85162ba2ae23e
#
_cell.length_a   1.000
_cell.length_b   1.000
_cell.length_c   1.000
_cell.angle_alpha   90.00
_cell.angle_beta   90.00
_cell.angle_gamma   90.00
#
_symmetry.space_group_name_H-M   'P 1'
#
loop_
_entity.id
_entity.type
_entity.pdbx_description
1 polymer ?
#
loop_
_entity_poly.entity_id
_entity_poly.type
_entity_poly.pdbx_seq_one_letter_code
_entity_poly.pdbx_strand_id
1 'polypeptide(L)'
;LRSIIVSEEYRFWKFISGKKFLNENIVNLDSRLLKNFYKNNGYYNANIESSFANYLGNNEFELIFNIESGNKYYFNDLKISLPLDYDVDDFDELNLMLYDLRGKPYSFSEIDNILNEIDKIVLKGKYQFLKSDVIEVVNDNLIDLTFNIGESEKFYVEKINIYGNNIT
;
A
#
# COMPACT_ATOMS: atom_id res chain seq x y z
N LEU A 1 -1.35 -1.69 -20.06
CA LEU A 1 -2.15 -2.90 -19.80
C LEU A 1 -3.40 -2.85 -20.66
N ARG A 2 -3.43 -3.65 -21.73
CA ARG A 2 -4.59 -3.70 -22.61
C ARG A 2 -5.72 -4.46 -21.93
N SER A 3 -6.86 -3.75 -21.83
CA SER A 3 -8.23 -4.20 -21.57
C SER A 3 -8.39 -5.32 -20.54
N ILE A 4 -8.77 -4.90 -19.43
CA ILE A 4 -9.40 -5.59 -18.33
C ILE A 4 -10.48 -6.53 -18.82
N ILE A 5 -10.31 -7.79 -18.54
CA ILE A 5 -11.35 -8.78 -18.69
C ILE A 5 -12.02 -8.97 -17.34
N VAL A 6 -13.31 -8.68 -17.30
CA VAL A 6 -14.18 -8.97 -16.18
C VAL A 6 -14.68 -10.41 -16.31
N SER A 7 -14.67 -11.12 -15.23
CA SER A 7 -15.42 -12.30 -14.80
C SER A 7 -14.62 -13.57 -14.51
N GLU A 8 -14.83 -13.99 -13.29
CA GLU A 8 -14.98 -15.33 -12.73
C GLU A 8 -13.88 -16.38 -12.94
N GLU A 9 -13.40 -16.88 -11.81
CA GLU A 9 -12.75 -18.17 -11.57
C GLU A 9 -11.45 -18.49 -12.35
N TYR A 10 -10.37 -18.66 -11.60
CA TYR A 10 -9.08 -19.18 -12.03
C TYR A 10 -8.51 -18.55 -13.30
N ARG A 11 -7.81 -17.44 -13.21
CA ARG A 11 -7.22 -16.79 -14.36
C ARG A 11 -5.71 -16.95 -14.41
N PHE A 12 -5.26 -17.64 -15.43
CA PHE A 12 -3.89 -17.59 -15.90
C PHE A 12 -3.66 -16.29 -16.68
N TRP A 13 -2.72 -15.47 -16.23
CA TRP A 13 -2.25 -14.32 -17.01
C TRP A 13 -0.96 -14.68 -17.71
N LYS A 14 -0.97 -14.57 -19.02
CA LYS A 14 0.14 -14.85 -19.87
C LYS A 14 0.79 -13.54 -20.31
N PHE A 15 2.03 -13.29 -19.89
CA PHE A 15 2.80 -12.14 -20.32
C PHE A 15 3.98 -12.62 -21.14
N ILE A 16 4.12 -12.12 -22.37
CA ILE A 16 5.30 -12.33 -23.20
C ILE A 16 6.26 -11.19 -22.88
N SER A 17 7.36 -11.51 -22.23
CA SER A 17 8.44 -10.56 -21.97
C SER A 17 9.52 -10.75 -23.03
N GLY A 18 9.71 -9.76 -23.89
CA GLY A 18 10.79 -9.73 -24.88
C GLY A 18 12.17 -9.40 -24.28
N LYS A 19 12.38 -9.58 -22.97
CA LYS A 19 13.68 -9.34 -22.34
C LYS A 19 14.59 -10.54 -22.48
N LYS A 20 15.80 -10.31 -22.97
CA LYS A 20 16.83 -11.31 -23.23
C LYS A 20 17.32 -12.12 -22.02
N PHE A 21 16.98 -11.74 -20.80
CA PHE A 21 17.41 -12.41 -19.58
C PHE A 21 16.27 -12.43 -18.56
N LEU A 22 15.93 -13.62 -18.12
CA LEU A 22 15.07 -13.80 -16.96
C LEU A 22 15.88 -13.47 -15.70
N ASN A 23 15.39 -12.50 -14.92
CA ASN A 23 15.98 -12.12 -13.65
C ASN A 23 14.95 -12.32 -12.55
N GLU A 24 15.28 -13.10 -11.55
CA GLU A 24 14.40 -13.40 -10.40
C GLU A 24 13.90 -12.12 -9.71
N ASN A 25 14.76 -11.09 -9.59
CA ASN A 25 14.36 -9.81 -9.01
C ASN A 25 13.24 -9.11 -9.82
N ILE A 26 13.25 -9.26 -11.15
CA ILE A 26 12.21 -8.71 -12.03
C ILE A 26 10.92 -9.49 -11.84
N VAL A 27 10.96 -10.81 -11.75
CA VAL A 27 9.77 -11.65 -11.50
C VAL A 27 9.15 -11.31 -10.15
N ASN A 28 9.98 -11.15 -9.12
CA ASN A 28 9.52 -10.75 -7.79
C ASN A 28 8.93 -9.33 -7.78
N LEU A 29 9.50 -8.41 -8.55
CA LEU A 29 8.93 -7.07 -8.72
C LEU A 29 7.57 -7.14 -9.41
N ASP A 30 7.47 -7.87 -10.52
CA ASP A 30 6.23 -8.03 -11.27
C ASP A 30 5.13 -8.67 -10.39
N SER A 31 5.48 -9.68 -9.59
CA SER A 31 4.56 -10.29 -8.61
C SER A 31 4.02 -9.29 -7.60
N ARG A 32 4.89 -8.41 -7.05
CA ARG A 32 4.48 -7.34 -6.14
C ARG A 32 3.58 -6.31 -6.83
N LEU A 33 3.91 -5.91 -8.05
CA LEU A 33 3.12 -4.97 -8.83
C LEU A 33 1.72 -5.52 -9.12
N LEU A 34 1.63 -6.80 -9.50
CA LEU A 34 0.36 -7.49 -9.69
C LEU A 34 -0.45 -7.54 -8.39
N LYS A 35 0.17 -7.94 -7.29
CA LYS A 35 -0.50 -7.98 -5.98
C LYS A 35 -1.04 -6.60 -5.58
N ASN A 36 -0.24 -5.55 -5.74
CA ASN A 36 -0.68 -4.18 -5.45
C ASN A 36 -1.81 -3.75 -6.38
N PHE A 37 -1.75 -4.10 -7.66
CA PHE A 37 -2.83 -3.83 -8.61
C PHE A 37 -4.14 -4.45 -8.14
N TYR A 38 -4.14 -5.73 -7.75
CA TYR A 38 -5.34 -6.40 -7.25
C TYR A 38 -5.85 -5.76 -5.97
N LYS A 39 -4.97 -5.49 -5.00
CA LYS A 39 -5.32 -4.81 -3.75
C LYS A 39 -5.93 -3.43 -3.99
N ASN A 40 -5.41 -2.66 -4.95
CA ASN A 40 -5.94 -1.35 -5.31
C ASN A 40 -7.28 -1.41 -6.07
N ASN A 41 -7.72 -2.60 -6.45
CA ASN A 41 -9.00 -2.83 -7.11
C ASN A 41 -10.02 -3.58 -6.25
N GLY A 42 -9.81 -3.63 -4.94
CA GLY A 42 -10.70 -4.22 -3.97
C GLY A 42 -10.39 -5.67 -3.59
N TYR A 43 -9.41 -6.30 -4.18
CA TYR A 43 -9.07 -7.69 -3.87
C TYR A 43 -8.06 -7.78 -2.74
N TYR A 44 -8.52 -7.53 -1.52
CA TYR A 44 -7.70 -7.45 -0.30
C TYR A 44 -6.82 -8.69 -0.08
N ASN A 45 -7.40 -9.88 -0.24
CA ASN A 45 -6.73 -11.16 -0.04
C ASN A 45 -6.02 -11.70 -1.29
N ALA A 46 -5.88 -10.87 -2.35
CA ALA A 46 -5.22 -11.34 -3.57
C ALA A 46 -3.81 -11.87 -3.28
N ASN A 47 -3.56 -13.06 -3.79
CA ASN A 47 -2.29 -13.75 -3.65
C ASN A 47 -1.75 -14.20 -5.02
N ILE A 48 -0.42 -14.13 -5.17
CA ILE A 48 0.29 -14.72 -6.29
C ILE A 48 0.82 -16.07 -5.80
N GLU A 49 0.17 -17.16 -6.21
CA GLU A 49 0.50 -18.50 -5.73
C GLU A 49 1.80 -19.01 -6.33
N SER A 50 2.01 -18.77 -7.61
CA SER A 50 3.19 -19.23 -8.31
C SER A 50 3.48 -18.39 -9.54
N SER A 51 4.73 -18.42 -9.96
CA SER A 51 5.16 -17.87 -11.24
C SER A 51 6.06 -18.88 -11.96
N PHE A 52 5.83 -19.05 -13.24
CA PHE A 52 6.62 -19.95 -14.10
C PHE A 52 7.18 -19.18 -15.27
N ALA A 53 8.37 -19.59 -15.71
CA ALA A 53 8.97 -19.10 -16.93
C ALA A 53 9.17 -20.25 -17.90
N ASN A 54 8.51 -20.18 -19.05
CA ASN A 54 8.72 -21.11 -20.15
C ASN A 54 9.65 -20.49 -21.19
N TYR A 55 10.72 -21.19 -21.56
CA TYR A 55 11.57 -20.76 -22.66
C TYR A 55 10.92 -21.10 -24.01
N LEU A 56 10.68 -20.08 -24.82
CA LEU A 56 10.04 -20.22 -26.13
C LEU A 56 11.04 -20.39 -27.31
N GLY A 57 12.34 -20.26 -27.04
CA GLY A 57 13.38 -20.19 -28.07
C GLY A 57 13.74 -18.72 -28.39
N ASN A 58 14.80 -18.52 -29.18
CA ASN A 58 15.25 -17.20 -29.65
C ASN A 58 15.46 -16.15 -28.51
N ASN A 59 15.86 -16.59 -27.33
CA ASN A 59 15.99 -15.76 -26.14
C ASN A 59 14.67 -15.10 -25.64
N GLU A 60 13.54 -15.73 -25.95
CA GLU A 60 12.22 -15.31 -25.46
C GLU A 60 11.74 -16.23 -24.35
N PHE A 61 11.11 -15.62 -23.33
CA PHE A 61 10.50 -16.32 -22.20
C PHE A 61 9.04 -15.88 -22.05
N GLU A 62 8.20 -16.83 -21.71
CA GLU A 62 6.84 -16.59 -21.29
C GLU A 62 6.77 -16.68 -19.77
N LEU A 63 6.28 -15.60 -19.10
CA LEU A 63 6.03 -15.59 -17.67
C LEU A 63 4.54 -15.84 -17.41
N ILE A 64 4.25 -16.81 -16.58
CA ILE A 64 2.89 -17.20 -16.20
C ILE A 64 2.75 -16.99 -14.69
N PHE A 65 1.77 -16.18 -14.26
CA PHE A 65 1.43 -15.98 -12.87
C PHE A 65 0.09 -16.62 -12.56
N ASN A 66 0.06 -17.48 -11.54
CA ASN A 66 -1.20 -17.98 -10.97
C ASN A 66 -1.65 -17.01 -9.88
N ILE A 67 -2.83 -16.44 -10.06
CA ILE A 67 -3.35 -15.42 -9.16
C ILE A 67 -4.67 -15.90 -8.57
N GLU A 68 -4.71 -16.00 -7.25
CA GLU A 68 -5.94 -16.17 -6.50
C GLU A 68 -6.39 -14.78 -6.02
N SER A 69 -7.40 -14.22 -6.68
CA SER A 69 -7.88 -12.86 -6.37
C SER A 69 -8.74 -12.81 -5.11
N GLY A 70 -9.47 -13.89 -4.82
CA GLY A 70 -10.45 -13.89 -3.75
C GLY A 70 -11.65 -12.98 -4.03
N ASN A 71 -12.38 -12.62 -2.98
CA ASN A 71 -13.53 -11.74 -3.05
C ASN A 71 -13.14 -10.26 -3.10
N LYS A 72 -14.06 -9.42 -3.58
CA LYS A 72 -13.94 -7.97 -3.46
C LYS A 72 -14.34 -7.50 -2.06
N TYR A 73 -13.53 -6.61 -1.51
CA TYR A 73 -13.72 -5.94 -0.24
C TYR A 73 -14.01 -4.46 -0.45
N TYR A 74 -14.73 -3.86 0.50
CA TYR A 74 -15.15 -2.47 0.44
C TYR A 74 -14.85 -1.78 1.77
N PHE A 75 -14.51 -0.51 1.69
CA PHE A 75 -14.39 0.33 2.87
C PHE A 75 -15.75 0.51 3.54
N ASN A 76 -15.82 0.30 4.85
CA ASN A 76 -17.05 0.45 5.63
C ASN A 76 -16.93 1.65 6.59
N ASP A 77 -16.49 1.44 7.81
CA ASP A 77 -16.28 2.52 8.76
C ASP A 77 -14.82 2.98 8.75
N LEU A 78 -14.61 4.27 8.47
CA LEU A 78 -13.29 4.87 8.47
C LEU A 78 -13.28 6.03 9.43
N LYS A 79 -12.33 6.05 10.35
CA LYS A 79 -12.23 7.07 11.39
C LYS A 79 -10.79 7.40 11.76
N ILE A 80 -10.63 8.59 12.35
CA ILE A 80 -9.38 9.05 12.93
C ILE A 80 -9.52 8.96 14.45
N SER A 81 -8.48 8.52 15.11
CA SER A 81 -8.33 8.57 16.55
C SER A 81 -7.24 9.59 16.87
N LEU A 82 -7.61 10.64 17.58
CA LEU A 82 -6.74 11.76 17.96
C LEU A 82 -6.51 11.79 19.47
N PRO A 83 -5.35 12.26 19.94
CA PRO A 83 -5.16 12.67 21.34
C PRO A 83 -6.13 13.79 21.73
N LEU A 84 -6.46 13.88 23.04
CA LEU A 84 -7.47 14.81 23.54
C LEU A 84 -7.09 16.31 23.42
N ASP A 85 -5.81 16.59 23.28
CA ASP A 85 -5.22 17.92 23.17
C ASP A 85 -5.06 18.40 21.73
N TYR A 86 -5.51 17.58 20.75
CA TYR A 86 -5.44 17.94 19.34
C TYR A 86 -6.74 18.62 18.90
N ASP A 87 -6.58 19.67 18.08
CA ASP A 87 -7.69 20.38 17.49
C ASP A 87 -8.32 19.55 16.35
N VAL A 88 -9.57 19.16 16.53
CA VAL A 88 -10.29 18.33 15.57
C VAL A 88 -10.46 19.04 14.23
N ASP A 89 -10.59 20.37 14.25
CA ASP A 89 -10.80 21.19 13.04
C ASP A 89 -9.59 21.14 12.08
N ASP A 90 -8.39 20.88 12.60
CA ASP A 90 -7.21 20.70 11.76
C ASP A 90 -7.27 19.43 10.86
N PHE A 91 -8.17 18.51 11.17
CA PHE A 91 -8.35 17.23 10.48
C PHE A 91 -9.66 17.14 9.67
N ASP A 92 -10.40 18.23 9.52
CA ASP A 92 -11.68 18.26 8.80
C ASP A 92 -11.53 17.80 7.34
N GLU A 93 -10.50 18.25 6.65
CA GLU A 93 -10.22 17.84 5.27
C GLU A 93 -9.99 16.33 5.17
N LEU A 94 -9.29 15.75 6.14
CA LEU A 94 -9.04 14.32 6.25
C LEU A 94 -10.36 13.55 6.51
N ASN A 95 -11.23 14.07 7.39
CA ASN A 95 -12.54 13.47 7.66
C ASN A 95 -13.41 13.43 6.40
N LEU A 96 -13.37 14.47 5.56
CA LEU A 96 -14.06 14.49 4.27
C LEU A 96 -13.52 13.41 3.32
N MET A 97 -12.20 13.23 3.24
CA MET A 97 -11.59 12.18 2.42
C MET A 97 -12.03 10.79 2.89
N LEU A 98 -12.06 10.55 4.21
CA LEU A 98 -12.52 9.27 4.78
C LEU A 98 -14.00 9.01 4.46
N TYR A 99 -14.83 10.05 4.56
CA TYR A 99 -16.25 9.96 4.23
C TYR A 99 -16.46 9.56 2.76
N ASP A 100 -15.69 10.16 1.86
CA ASP A 100 -15.76 9.90 0.42
C ASP A 100 -15.31 8.48 0.03
N LEU A 101 -14.50 7.83 0.86
CA LEU A 101 -14.03 6.47 0.63
C LEU A 101 -15.04 5.40 1.04
N ARG A 102 -15.98 5.70 1.93
CA ARG A 102 -16.98 4.72 2.42
C ARG A 102 -17.76 4.10 1.27
N GLY A 103 -17.87 2.78 1.29
CA GLY A 103 -18.57 2.00 0.27
C GLY A 103 -17.80 1.82 -1.04
N LYS A 104 -16.65 2.48 -1.22
CA LYS A 104 -15.78 2.23 -2.38
C LYS A 104 -15.01 0.92 -2.21
N PRO A 105 -14.58 0.29 -3.31
CA PRO A 105 -13.70 -0.86 -3.24
C PRO A 105 -12.43 -0.53 -2.46
N TYR A 106 -11.97 -1.49 -1.65
CA TYR A 106 -10.71 -1.37 -0.92
C TYR A 106 -9.56 -1.00 -1.88
N SER A 107 -8.70 -0.11 -1.44
CA SER A 107 -7.52 0.31 -2.19
C SER A 107 -6.38 0.63 -1.22
N PHE A 108 -5.27 -0.09 -1.36
CA PHE A 108 -4.08 0.15 -0.56
C PHE A 108 -3.51 1.56 -0.82
N SER A 109 -3.55 2.02 -2.08
CA SER A 109 -3.07 3.37 -2.43
C SER A 109 -3.91 4.49 -1.81
N GLU A 110 -5.21 4.27 -1.55
CA GLU A 110 -6.02 5.26 -0.84
C GLU A 110 -5.63 5.38 0.63
N ILE A 111 -5.25 4.26 1.27
CA ILE A 111 -4.71 4.28 2.63
C ILE A 111 -3.40 5.07 2.68
N ASP A 112 -2.49 4.82 1.72
CA ASP A 112 -1.24 5.59 1.61
C ASP A 112 -1.52 7.09 1.37
N ASN A 113 -2.53 7.44 0.58
CA ASN A 113 -2.93 8.83 0.37
C ASN A 113 -3.37 9.50 1.68
N ILE A 114 -4.18 8.79 2.49
CA ILE A 114 -4.61 9.31 3.81
C ILE A 114 -3.40 9.50 4.72
N LEU A 115 -2.48 8.54 4.80
CA LEU A 115 -1.26 8.66 5.60
C LEU A 115 -0.41 9.85 5.16
N ASN A 116 -0.27 10.05 3.84
CA ASN A 116 0.45 11.20 3.29
C ASN A 116 -0.21 12.54 3.64
N GLU A 117 -1.55 12.62 3.70
CA GLU A 117 -2.25 13.84 4.15
C GLU A 117 -2.04 14.07 5.65
N ILE A 118 -2.05 13.03 6.48
CA ILE A 118 -1.68 13.13 7.90
C ILE A 118 -0.28 13.72 8.03
N ASP A 119 0.70 13.22 7.29
CA ASP A 119 2.07 13.72 7.31
C ASP A 119 2.15 15.21 6.91
N LYS A 120 1.34 15.65 5.94
CA LYS A 120 1.30 17.07 5.55
C LYS A 120 0.74 17.97 6.65
N ILE A 121 -0.28 17.50 7.41
CA ILE A 121 -0.81 18.24 8.56
C ILE A 121 0.28 18.41 9.62
N VAL A 122 1.04 17.34 9.88
CA VAL A 122 2.19 17.36 10.80
C VAL A 122 3.23 18.40 10.37
N LEU A 123 3.60 18.39 9.09
CA LEU A 123 4.63 19.29 8.55
C LEU A 123 4.20 20.77 8.55
N LYS A 124 2.90 21.08 8.60
CA LYS A 124 2.38 22.47 8.76
C LYS A 124 2.67 23.09 10.14
N GLY A 125 3.27 22.33 11.05
CA GLY A 125 4.02 22.89 12.18
C GLY A 125 3.28 23.03 13.50
N LYS A 126 2.03 22.64 13.61
CA LYS A 126 1.32 22.65 14.90
C LYS A 126 1.71 21.45 15.79
N TYR A 127 1.99 20.30 15.17
CA TYR A 127 2.23 19.06 15.87
C TYR A 127 3.66 18.57 15.58
N GLN A 128 4.44 18.34 16.63
CA GLN A 128 5.80 17.82 16.52
C GLN A 128 5.82 16.35 16.88
N PHE A 129 6.58 15.56 16.11
CA PHE A 129 6.81 14.12 16.38
C PHE A 129 5.55 13.26 16.34
N LEU A 130 4.67 13.48 15.37
CA LEU A 130 3.53 12.59 15.16
C LEU A 130 3.98 11.26 14.58
N LYS A 131 3.31 10.22 15.03
CA LYS A 131 3.31 8.89 14.42
C LYS A 131 1.89 8.53 14.07
N SER A 132 1.68 8.02 12.88
CA SER A 132 0.40 7.45 12.49
C SER A 132 0.53 5.95 12.25
N ASP A 133 -0.46 5.21 12.66
CA ASP A 133 -0.64 3.80 12.34
C ASP A 133 -2.08 3.52 11.96
N VAL A 134 -2.29 2.45 11.20
CA VAL A 134 -3.62 2.05 10.72
C VAL A 134 -3.98 0.70 11.31
N ILE A 135 -5.15 0.63 11.93
CA ILE A 135 -5.76 -0.62 12.37
C ILE A 135 -6.82 -0.99 11.35
N GLU A 136 -6.68 -2.16 10.74
CA GLU A 136 -7.64 -2.76 9.82
C GLU A 136 -8.43 -3.85 10.53
N VAL A 137 -9.76 -3.78 10.48
CA VAL A 137 -10.66 -4.81 10.98
C VAL A 137 -11.53 -5.30 9.83
N VAL A 138 -11.40 -6.60 9.53
CA VAL A 138 -12.11 -7.23 8.42
C VAL A 138 -13.34 -7.95 8.95
N ASN A 139 -14.52 -7.58 8.44
CA ASN A 139 -15.81 -8.19 8.73
C ASN A 139 -16.46 -8.60 7.41
N ASP A 140 -16.49 -9.90 7.12
CA ASP A 140 -16.92 -10.44 5.83
C ASP A 140 -16.16 -9.79 4.66
N ASN A 141 -16.86 -9.04 3.80
CA ASN A 141 -16.28 -8.31 2.68
C ASN A 141 -16.13 -6.79 2.96
N LEU A 142 -16.25 -6.40 4.22
CA LEU A 142 -16.15 -5.00 4.67
C LEU A 142 -14.88 -4.81 5.49
N ILE A 143 -14.25 -3.66 5.32
CA ILE A 143 -13.03 -3.29 6.03
C ILE A 143 -13.27 -1.98 6.77
N ASP A 144 -13.13 -2.03 8.09
CA ASP A 144 -13.12 -0.87 8.96
C ASP A 144 -11.68 -0.43 9.17
N LEU A 145 -11.42 0.88 9.07
CA LEU A 145 -10.09 1.46 9.30
C LEU A 145 -10.13 2.46 10.44
N THR A 146 -9.14 2.37 11.31
CA THR A 146 -8.89 3.40 12.33
C THR A 146 -7.47 3.92 12.13
N PHE A 147 -7.35 5.19 11.76
CA PHE A 147 -6.09 5.90 11.68
C PHE A 147 -5.78 6.50 13.05
N ASN A 148 -4.88 5.85 13.78
CA ASN A 148 -4.43 6.34 15.07
C ASN A 148 -3.32 7.37 14.86
N ILE A 149 -3.54 8.59 15.33
CA ILE A 149 -2.55 9.65 15.30
C ILE A 149 -2.13 9.90 16.74
N GLY A 150 -0.84 9.82 17.00
CA GLY A 150 -0.32 9.99 18.35
C GLY A 150 1.08 10.58 18.36
N GLU A 151 1.58 10.94 19.51
CA GLU A 151 2.95 11.40 19.66
C GLU A 151 3.93 10.22 19.59
N SER A 152 5.01 10.39 18.83
CA SER A 152 6.14 9.46 18.88
C SER A 152 7.05 9.78 20.07
N GLU A 153 7.78 8.80 20.57
CA GLU A 153 8.81 9.04 21.56
C GLU A 153 9.85 10.04 21.05
N LYS A 154 10.17 11.04 21.86
CA LYS A 154 11.20 12.04 21.52
C LYS A 154 12.57 11.44 21.79
N PHE A 155 13.36 11.24 20.76
CA PHE A 155 14.77 10.87 20.91
C PHE A 155 15.63 12.12 20.89
N TYR A 156 16.42 12.34 21.94
CA TYR A 156 17.40 13.40 21.99
C TYR A 156 18.77 12.84 21.68
N VAL A 157 19.46 13.47 20.73
CA VAL A 157 20.89 13.16 20.49
C VAL A 157 21.72 13.95 21.50
N GLU A 158 22.16 13.30 22.56
CA GLU A 158 22.96 13.95 23.61
C GLU A 158 24.36 14.37 23.11
N LYS A 159 24.94 13.61 22.22
CA LYS A 159 26.31 13.87 21.76
C LYS A 159 26.58 13.24 20.39
N ILE A 160 27.14 14.08 19.49
CA ILE A 160 27.69 13.60 18.22
C ILE A 160 29.22 13.63 18.33
N ASN A 161 29.87 12.47 18.29
CA ASN A 161 31.31 12.37 18.25
C ASN A 161 31.74 12.15 16.80
N ILE A 162 32.55 13.08 16.27
CA ILE A 162 33.12 12.95 14.94
C ILE A 162 34.57 12.47 15.10
N TYR A 163 34.85 11.27 14.59
CA TYR A 163 36.19 10.68 14.57
C TYR A 163 36.75 10.71 13.13
N GLY A 164 38.04 10.99 12.98
CA GLY A 164 38.74 10.79 11.70
C GLY A 164 38.82 11.99 10.78
N ASN A 165 38.72 13.21 11.29
CA ASN A 165 39.07 14.39 10.50
C ASN A 165 40.56 14.77 10.70
N ASN A 166 41.45 13.98 10.07
CA ASN A 166 42.87 14.37 9.90
C ASN A 166 43.03 14.93 8.49
N ILE A 167 42.79 16.23 8.34
CA ILE A 167 43.30 16.98 7.18
C ILE A 167 44.43 17.83 7.73
N THR A 168 45.64 17.44 7.38
CA THR A 168 46.86 18.29 7.42
C THR A 168 46.91 19.08 6.13
#